data_15913209e9f58166311765fdfb97bd14
#
_entry.id   15913209e9f58166311765fdfb97bd14
#
_cell.length_a   1.000
_cell.length_b   1.000
_cell.length_c   1.000
_cell.angle_alpha   90.00
_cell.angle_beta   90.00
_cell.angle_gamma   90.00
#
_symmetry.space_group_name_H-M   'P 1'
#
loop_
_entity.id
_entity.type
_entity.pdbx_description
1 polymer ?
#
loop_
_entity_poly.entity_id
_entity_poly.type
_entity_poly.pdbx_seq_one_letter_code
_entity_poly.pdbx_strand_id
1 'polypeptide(L)'
;DRPDMPKRGVLEFLPKSGTMTPMDHWLQFDWTFTPKRTGHYLVRLTYELDHATLGVQLKLGETRLRKMLTAAPAGRDTYLGEIFIADTEPTGFAIYAPSTANSSGLDVVKVELVPTHEGEASVAPGADGSFTLLAKDATTWSETMRYESKPEKNCLGFWTDTEDFAEWEFEVAKPGKYQVIVSHGCGGGNHGSEVAVKVAGQEKKFTVQDTGGFQKWKDVEVGEIEIKEPGTQRLVIDPVNKTKAAVLDVQKVVLKPVG
;
A
#
# COMPACT_ATOMS: atom_id res chain seq x y z
N ASP A 1 0.72 -17.44 5.48
CA ASP A 1 0.86 -17.37 4.01
C ASP A 1 -0.44 -17.85 3.39
N ARG A 2 -1.13 -16.97 2.69
CA ARG A 2 -2.23 -17.34 1.79
C ARG A 2 -1.59 -17.75 0.46
N PRO A 3 -1.56 -19.03 0.09
CA PRO A 3 -0.86 -19.50 -1.10
C PRO A 3 -1.41 -18.94 -2.40
N ASP A 4 -2.66 -18.44 -2.40
CA ASP A 4 -3.37 -17.96 -3.57
C ASP A 4 -3.38 -16.43 -3.74
N MET A 5 -2.85 -15.67 -2.77
CA MET A 5 -2.72 -14.23 -2.92
C MET A 5 -1.54 -13.93 -3.87
N PRO A 6 -1.75 -13.07 -4.88
CA PRO A 6 -0.66 -12.72 -5.77
C PRO A 6 0.48 -12.13 -4.95
N LYS A 7 1.67 -12.73 -5.07
CA LYS A 7 2.92 -12.09 -4.64
C LYS A 7 2.88 -10.68 -5.19
N ARG A 8 3.30 -9.68 -4.43
CA ARG A 8 3.35 -8.26 -4.79
C ARG A 8 3.22 -8.06 -6.30
N GLY A 9 1.99 -7.84 -6.75
CA GLY A 9 1.67 -7.85 -8.17
C GLY A 9 2.16 -6.57 -8.84
N VAL A 10 2.66 -6.69 -10.04
CA VAL A 10 2.93 -5.56 -10.93
C VAL A 10 1.68 -5.35 -11.77
N LEU A 11 1.12 -4.13 -11.77
CA LEU A 11 0.06 -3.76 -12.71
C LEU A 11 0.72 -3.25 -13.99
N GLU A 12 0.47 -3.92 -15.11
CA GLU A 12 1.00 -3.53 -16.41
C GLU A 12 -0.04 -2.75 -17.22
N PHE A 13 0.38 -1.63 -17.78
CA PHE A 13 -0.41 -0.83 -18.71
C PHE A 13 0.28 -0.84 -20.06
N LEU A 14 -0.39 -1.38 -21.07
CA LEU A 14 0.13 -1.40 -22.41
C LEU A 14 -0.34 -0.14 -23.18
N PRO A 15 0.54 0.56 -23.88
CA PRO A 15 0.22 1.80 -24.59
C PRO A 15 -0.85 1.64 -25.67
N LYS A 16 -1.10 0.42 -26.15
CA LYS A 16 -2.11 0.12 -27.19
C LYS A 16 -3.55 0.50 -26.79
N SER A 17 -3.83 0.75 -25.53
CA SER A 17 -5.12 1.24 -25.04
C SER A 17 -5.11 2.73 -24.70
N GLY A 18 -3.96 3.40 -24.76
CA GLY A 18 -3.82 4.83 -24.51
C GLY A 18 -4.20 5.64 -25.74
N THR A 19 -4.88 6.76 -25.54
CA THR A 19 -5.12 7.76 -26.60
C THR A 19 -4.04 8.81 -26.54
N MET A 20 -3.41 9.09 -27.67
CA MET A 20 -2.48 10.21 -27.81
C MET A 20 -3.27 11.44 -28.28
N THR A 21 -3.39 12.44 -27.42
CA THR A 21 -4.08 13.69 -27.74
C THR A 21 -3.04 14.80 -27.86
N PRO A 22 -2.87 15.42 -29.06
CA PRO A 22 -2.05 16.61 -29.21
C PRO A 22 -2.73 17.77 -28.45
N MET A 23 -2.07 18.32 -27.46
CA MET A 23 -2.40 19.60 -26.86
C MET A 23 -1.28 20.59 -27.21
N ASP A 24 -1.56 21.87 -27.29
CA ASP A 24 -0.61 22.91 -27.70
C ASP A 24 0.81 22.68 -27.07
N HIS A 25 1.73 22.19 -27.93
CA HIS A 25 3.12 21.85 -27.57
C HIS A 25 3.34 20.68 -26.58
N TRP A 26 2.31 19.87 -26.30
CA TRP A 26 2.41 18.69 -25.45
C TRP A 26 1.75 17.48 -26.09
N LEU A 27 2.35 16.32 -25.93
CA LEU A 27 1.71 15.03 -26.16
C LEU A 27 1.23 14.49 -24.83
N GLN A 28 0.02 13.94 -24.84
CA GLN A 28 -0.61 13.31 -23.70
C GLN A 28 -0.90 11.85 -24.03
N PHE A 29 -0.45 10.96 -23.18
CA PHE A 29 -0.77 9.54 -23.21
C PHE A 29 -1.70 9.27 -22.04
N ASP A 30 -2.93 8.83 -22.31
CA ASP A 30 -3.98 8.63 -21.32
C ASP A 30 -4.33 7.16 -21.17
N TRP A 31 -4.53 6.74 -19.94
CA TRP A 31 -5.05 5.42 -19.57
C TRP A 31 -6.12 5.57 -18.50
N THR A 32 -7.07 4.64 -18.49
CA THR A 32 -7.96 4.40 -17.37
C THR A 32 -7.72 2.98 -16.87
N PHE A 33 -7.59 2.80 -15.58
CA PHE A 33 -7.41 1.49 -14.97
C PHE A 33 -8.17 1.39 -13.65
N THR A 34 -8.41 0.17 -13.21
CA THR A 34 -8.98 -0.13 -11.91
C THR A 34 -7.88 -0.74 -11.05
N PRO A 35 -7.43 -0.04 -10.00
CA PRO A 35 -6.42 -0.59 -9.07
C PRO A 35 -6.95 -1.87 -8.41
N LYS A 36 -6.08 -2.87 -8.24
CA LYS A 36 -6.43 -4.11 -7.54
C LYS A 36 -6.18 -4.06 -6.04
N ARG A 37 -5.48 -3.05 -5.56
CA ARG A 37 -5.27 -2.77 -4.14
C ARG A 37 -4.95 -1.30 -3.93
N THR A 38 -5.18 -0.83 -2.71
CA THR A 38 -4.72 0.47 -2.22
C THR A 38 -3.25 0.42 -1.83
N GLY A 39 -2.64 1.58 -1.57
CA GLY A 39 -1.28 1.68 -1.03
C GLY A 39 -0.32 2.47 -1.91
N HIS A 40 0.96 2.43 -1.55
CA HIS A 40 2.03 3.10 -2.27
C HIS A 40 2.59 2.23 -3.40
N TYR A 41 2.89 2.87 -4.52
CA TYR A 41 3.47 2.26 -5.71
C TYR A 41 4.58 3.11 -6.28
N LEU A 42 5.70 2.48 -6.65
CA LEU A 42 6.67 3.06 -7.57
C LEU A 42 6.15 2.94 -9.00
N VAL A 43 6.16 4.05 -9.73
CA VAL A 43 5.83 4.06 -11.15
C VAL A 43 7.09 3.77 -11.97
N ARG A 44 7.13 2.60 -12.60
CA ARG A 44 8.19 2.21 -13.53
C ARG A 44 7.74 2.46 -14.95
N LEU A 45 8.52 3.23 -15.71
CA LEU A 45 8.33 3.53 -17.11
C LEU A 45 9.38 2.81 -17.95
N THR A 46 8.95 1.99 -18.92
CA THR A 46 9.79 1.49 -20.01
C THR A 46 9.53 2.37 -21.23
N TYR A 47 10.58 2.95 -21.80
CA TYR A 47 10.47 3.92 -22.88
C TYR A 47 11.61 3.80 -23.87
N GLU A 48 11.37 4.27 -25.10
CA GLU A 48 12.38 4.59 -26.11
C GLU A 48 12.39 6.11 -26.33
N LEU A 49 13.58 6.70 -26.49
CA LEU A 49 13.76 8.14 -26.68
C LEU A 49 14.91 8.41 -27.64
N ASP A 50 14.60 9.09 -28.73
CA ASP A 50 15.58 9.47 -29.76
C ASP A 50 16.36 10.75 -29.41
N HIS A 51 15.84 11.57 -28.49
CA HIS A 51 16.46 12.81 -28.06
C HIS A 51 17.44 12.61 -26.90
N ALA A 52 18.40 13.52 -26.73
CA ALA A 52 19.37 13.48 -25.66
C ALA A 52 18.69 13.48 -24.25
N THR A 53 17.69 14.35 -24.07
CA THR A 53 16.88 14.43 -22.84
C THR A 53 15.46 14.91 -23.15
N LEU A 54 14.50 14.49 -22.33
CA LEU A 54 13.11 14.94 -22.41
C LEU A 54 12.51 15.00 -21.00
N GLY A 55 11.90 16.14 -20.64
CA GLY A 55 11.13 16.25 -19.41
C GLY A 55 9.75 15.66 -19.59
N VAL A 56 9.35 14.72 -18.73
CA VAL A 56 7.99 14.16 -18.69
C VAL A 56 7.31 14.49 -17.38
N GLN A 57 5.99 14.61 -17.41
CA GLN A 57 5.14 14.73 -16.24
C GLN A 57 4.09 13.64 -16.22
N LEU A 58 4.01 12.90 -15.12
CA LEU A 58 2.91 11.99 -14.85
C LEU A 58 1.86 12.69 -14.00
N LYS A 59 0.59 12.42 -14.28
CA LYS A 59 -0.57 12.84 -13.51
C LYS A 59 -1.42 11.64 -13.15
N LEU A 60 -1.75 11.50 -11.85
CA LEU A 60 -2.72 10.55 -11.33
C LEU A 60 -3.58 11.29 -10.28
N GLY A 61 -4.84 11.55 -10.59
CA GLY A 61 -5.66 12.42 -9.75
C GLY A 61 -5.00 13.79 -9.55
N GLU A 62 -4.75 14.16 -8.29
CA GLU A 62 -4.03 15.39 -7.93
C GLU A 62 -2.50 15.21 -7.85
N THR A 63 -2.02 13.96 -7.84
CA THR A 63 -0.57 13.68 -7.81
C THR A 63 0.09 14.01 -9.14
N ARG A 64 1.27 14.66 -9.04
CA ARG A 64 2.09 15.02 -10.21
C ARG A 64 3.54 14.62 -9.95
N LEU A 65 4.08 13.78 -10.81
CA LEU A 65 5.50 13.43 -10.81
C LEU A 65 6.17 14.03 -12.05
N ARG A 66 7.41 14.45 -11.90
CA ARG A 66 8.23 14.99 -13.01
C ARG A 66 9.56 14.27 -13.07
N LYS A 67 10.00 13.94 -14.27
CA LYS A 67 11.27 13.27 -14.52
C LYS A 67 11.93 13.76 -15.80
N MET A 68 13.25 13.92 -15.76
CA MET A 68 14.05 14.07 -16.99
C MET A 68 14.44 12.67 -17.46
N LEU A 69 13.99 12.31 -18.66
CA LEU A 69 14.42 11.10 -19.37
C LEU A 69 15.70 11.40 -20.13
N THR A 70 16.53 10.39 -20.32
CA THR A 70 17.75 10.46 -21.15
C THR A 70 17.60 9.58 -22.38
N ALA A 71 18.37 9.85 -23.42
CA ALA A 71 18.34 9.07 -24.67
C ALA A 71 18.38 7.57 -24.41
N ALA A 72 17.52 6.84 -25.07
CA ALA A 72 17.35 5.39 -24.95
C ALA A 72 16.78 4.79 -26.25
N PRO A 73 17.49 4.84 -27.35
CA PRO A 73 16.98 4.36 -28.66
C PRO A 73 16.75 2.84 -28.70
N ALA A 74 17.31 2.09 -27.77
CA ALA A 74 17.11 0.63 -27.63
C ALA A 74 16.19 0.24 -26.46
N GLY A 75 15.49 1.24 -25.89
CA GLY A 75 14.64 1.05 -24.72
C GLY A 75 15.36 1.14 -23.39
N ARG A 76 14.66 1.64 -22.38
CA ARG A 76 15.16 1.80 -21.02
C ARG A 76 14.03 1.80 -19.99
N ASP A 77 14.32 1.22 -18.84
CA ASP A 77 13.49 1.35 -17.64
C ASP A 77 13.95 2.51 -16.76
N THR A 78 13.00 3.24 -16.20
CA THR A 78 13.25 4.25 -15.18
C THR A 78 12.08 4.33 -14.20
N TYR A 79 12.33 4.78 -12.97
CA TYR A 79 11.27 5.10 -12.02
C TYR A 79 10.93 6.59 -12.12
N LEU A 80 9.65 6.90 -12.30
CA LEU A 80 9.14 8.28 -12.31
C LEU A 80 9.00 8.86 -10.91
N GLY A 81 8.72 8.03 -9.92
CA GLY A 81 8.51 8.38 -8.52
C GLY A 81 7.48 7.47 -7.87
N GLU A 82 7.07 7.84 -6.68
CA GLU A 82 6.09 7.13 -5.87
C GLU A 82 4.73 7.84 -5.93
N ILE A 83 3.65 7.04 -5.98
CA ILE A 83 2.26 7.50 -5.91
C ILE A 83 1.53 6.73 -4.82
N PHE A 84 0.47 7.33 -4.26
CA PHE A 84 -0.46 6.69 -3.35
C PHE A 84 -1.81 6.49 -4.02
N ILE A 85 -2.33 5.26 -3.98
CA ILE A 85 -3.65 4.88 -4.46
C ILE A 85 -4.55 4.67 -3.25
N ALA A 86 -5.54 5.56 -3.08
CA ALA A 86 -6.39 5.60 -1.89
C ALA A 86 -7.58 4.63 -1.94
N ASP A 87 -8.01 4.21 -3.13
CA ASP A 87 -9.16 3.34 -3.35
C ASP A 87 -8.99 2.50 -4.62
N THR A 88 -9.88 1.55 -4.84
CA THR A 88 -9.89 0.67 -6.01
C THR A 88 -10.88 1.08 -7.10
N GLU A 89 -11.32 2.34 -7.07
CA GLU A 89 -12.21 2.88 -8.11
C GLU A 89 -11.45 3.12 -9.42
N PRO A 90 -12.13 3.04 -10.56
CA PRO A 90 -11.52 3.36 -11.86
C PRO A 90 -10.91 4.75 -11.86
N THR A 91 -9.64 4.84 -12.16
CA THR A 91 -8.89 6.11 -12.13
C THR A 91 -8.18 6.40 -13.43
N GLY A 92 -8.07 7.70 -13.76
CA GLY A 92 -7.35 8.20 -14.92
C GLY A 92 -5.87 8.45 -14.57
N PHE A 93 -5.00 8.08 -15.51
CA PHE A 93 -3.56 8.23 -15.41
C PHE A 93 -3.04 8.78 -16.74
N ALA A 94 -2.19 9.79 -16.70
CA ALA A 94 -1.66 10.41 -17.91
C ALA A 94 -0.16 10.70 -17.82
N ILE A 95 0.55 10.53 -18.93
CA ILE A 95 1.92 11.03 -19.11
C ILE A 95 1.88 12.16 -20.14
N TYR A 96 2.48 13.28 -19.77
CA TYR A 96 2.66 14.46 -20.62
C TYR A 96 4.12 14.57 -21.03
N ALA A 97 4.36 14.80 -22.30
CA ALA A 97 5.67 15.07 -22.87
C ALA A 97 5.63 16.31 -23.78
N PRO A 98 6.63 17.21 -23.71
CA PRO A 98 6.72 18.31 -24.67
C PRO A 98 6.80 17.79 -26.10
N SER A 99 6.05 18.42 -27.00
CA SER A 99 6.06 18.11 -28.43
C SER A 99 6.79 19.20 -29.18
N THR A 100 7.74 18.83 -30.05
CA THR A 100 8.32 19.69 -31.05
C THR A 100 7.93 19.13 -32.43
N ALA A 101 7.23 19.93 -33.24
CA ALA A 101 6.86 19.57 -34.60
C ALA A 101 6.12 18.23 -34.77
N ASN A 102 5.12 17.95 -33.91
CA ASN A 102 4.26 16.78 -33.91
C ASN A 102 4.88 15.44 -33.43
N SER A 103 6.08 15.47 -32.85
CA SER A 103 6.67 14.30 -32.24
C SER A 103 7.45 14.71 -30.98
N SER A 104 7.36 13.93 -29.92
CA SER A 104 8.24 14.06 -28.75
C SER A 104 9.49 13.20 -28.90
N GLY A 105 9.58 12.34 -29.93
CA GLY A 105 10.60 11.30 -30.03
C GLY A 105 10.54 10.27 -28.88
N LEU A 106 9.49 10.34 -28.09
CA LEU A 106 9.23 9.44 -26.98
C LEU A 106 8.23 8.36 -27.41
N ASP A 107 8.64 7.11 -27.27
CA ASP A 107 7.72 5.96 -27.29
C ASP A 107 7.59 5.39 -25.89
N VAL A 108 6.37 5.30 -25.38
CA VAL A 108 6.03 4.69 -24.09
C VAL A 108 5.73 3.22 -24.34
N VAL A 109 6.70 2.37 -24.04
CA VAL A 109 6.58 0.92 -24.26
C VAL A 109 5.69 0.28 -23.20
N LYS A 110 5.91 0.64 -21.91
CA LYS A 110 5.18 0.06 -20.79
C LYS A 110 5.22 1.00 -19.57
N VAL A 111 4.12 1.00 -18.82
CA VAL A 111 4.07 1.59 -17.48
C VAL A 111 3.65 0.51 -16.48
N GLU A 112 4.37 0.42 -15.37
CA GLU A 112 4.11 -0.55 -14.31
C GLU A 112 3.98 0.18 -12.97
N LEU A 113 3.00 -0.22 -12.18
CA LEU A 113 2.86 0.17 -10.79
C LEU A 113 3.42 -0.96 -9.92
N VAL A 114 4.55 -0.71 -9.30
CA VAL A 114 5.25 -1.68 -8.45
C VAL A 114 4.92 -1.37 -6.99
N PRO A 115 4.19 -2.24 -6.28
CA PRO A 115 3.84 -2.00 -4.89
C PRO A 115 5.06 -1.77 -4.00
N THR A 116 4.96 -0.78 -3.10
CA THR A 116 5.98 -0.47 -2.09
C THR A 116 5.38 -0.53 -0.69
N HIS A 117 6.23 -0.42 0.32
CA HIS A 117 5.75 -0.16 1.68
C HIS A 117 5.21 1.26 1.82
N GLU A 118 4.20 1.39 2.65
CA GLU A 118 3.69 2.68 3.11
C GLU A 118 4.52 3.13 4.32
N GLY A 119 4.94 4.40 4.33
CA GLY A 119 5.77 4.94 5.40
C GLY A 119 7.22 4.45 5.36
N GLU A 120 7.81 4.18 6.50
CA GLU A 120 9.17 3.64 6.59
C GLU A 120 9.20 2.16 6.24
N ALA A 121 10.20 1.73 5.49
CA ALA A 121 10.34 0.35 5.02
C ALA A 121 10.40 -0.66 6.17
N SER A 122 10.87 -0.24 7.35
CA SER A 122 10.92 -1.09 8.54
C SER A 122 10.79 -0.21 9.80
N VAL A 123 9.85 -0.57 10.67
CA VAL A 123 9.61 0.18 11.91
C VAL A 123 10.69 -0.18 12.94
N ALA A 124 11.38 0.86 13.45
CA ALA A 124 12.38 0.70 14.51
C ALA A 124 11.72 0.58 15.90
N PRO A 125 12.37 -0.10 16.86
CA PRO A 125 11.86 -0.19 18.22
C PRO A 125 11.94 1.16 18.96
N GLY A 126 10.99 1.39 19.84
CA GLY A 126 11.05 2.48 20.82
C GLY A 126 12.15 2.29 21.86
N ALA A 127 12.35 3.30 22.71
CA ALA A 127 13.38 3.27 23.77
C ALA A 127 13.17 2.13 24.79
N ASP A 128 11.94 1.68 24.98
CA ASP A 128 11.55 0.56 25.82
C ASP A 128 11.62 -0.80 25.12
N GLY A 129 12.06 -0.82 23.86
CA GLY A 129 12.11 -2.02 23.01
C GLY A 129 10.77 -2.43 22.42
N SER A 130 9.70 -1.66 22.61
CA SER A 130 8.41 -1.90 21.98
C SER A 130 8.39 -1.47 20.51
N PHE A 131 7.57 -2.12 19.71
CA PHE A 131 7.28 -1.70 18.33
C PHE A 131 5.86 -1.16 18.27
N THR A 132 5.70 0.05 17.71
CA THR A 132 4.40 0.65 17.44
C THR A 132 4.19 0.70 15.93
N LEU A 133 3.42 -0.24 15.42
CA LEU A 133 3.10 -0.42 14.01
C LEU A 133 1.83 0.39 13.70
N LEU A 134 1.98 1.57 13.14
CA LEU A 134 0.87 2.48 12.87
C LEU A 134 0.16 2.11 11.55
N ALA A 135 -1.12 2.43 11.45
CA ALA A 135 -1.90 2.19 10.23
C ALA A 135 -1.27 2.82 8.98
N LYS A 136 -0.66 4.01 9.11
CA LYS A 136 0.03 4.70 8.01
C LYS A 136 1.26 3.97 7.47
N ASP A 137 1.86 3.08 8.29
CA ASP A 137 3.07 2.33 7.94
C ASP A 137 2.75 0.92 7.42
N ALA A 138 1.46 0.59 7.29
CA ALA A 138 1.00 -0.69 6.77
C ALA A 138 1.09 -0.76 5.24
N THR A 139 1.48 -1.91 4.71
CA THR A 139 1.18 -2.28 3.33
C THR A 139 -0.18 -2.96 3.30
N THR A 140 -1.10 -2.43 2.49
CA THR A 140 -2.44 -2.98 2.33
C THR A 140 -2.54 -3.89 1.11
N TRP A 141 -3.13 -5.07 1.29
CA TRP A 141 -3.47 -6.00 0.21
C TRP A 141 -4.98 -6.14 0.19
N SER A 142 -5.63 -5.30 -0.62
CA SER A 142 -7.07 -5.11 -0.47
C SER A 142 -7.76 -4.66 -1.75
N GLU A 143 -9.03 -4.99 -1.84
CA GLU A 143 -9.96 -4.39 -2.79
C GLU A 143 -10.77 -3.25 -2.15
N THR A 144 -11.06 -3.34 -0.85
CA THR A 144 -11.91 -2.37 -0.14
C THR A 144 -11.21 -1.66 1.02
N MET A 145 -10.42 -2.38 1.83
CA MET A 145 -9.72 -1.82 2.97
C MET A 145 -8.65 -0.83 2.51
N ARG A 146 -8.50 0.29 3.22
CA ARG A 146 -7.54 1.34 2.90
C ARG A 146 -7.09 2.12 4.12
N TYR A 147 -5.95 2.79 4.00
CA TYR A 147 -5.53 3.76 4.99
C TYR A 147 -6.33 5.06 4.85
N GLU A 148 -6.98 5.48 5.92
CA GLU A 148 -7.72 6.73 6.03
C GLU A 148 -6.88 7.79 6.75
N SER A 149 -6.22 8.66 5.98
CA SER A 149 -5.20 9.61 6.46
C SER A 149 -5.73 10.82 7.23
N LYS A 150 -7.05 11.03 7.30
CA LYS A 150 -7.61 12.17 8.04
C LYS A 150 -7.28 12.04 9.53
N PRO A 151 -6.89 13.16 10.21
CA PRO A 151 -6.47 13.12 11.62
C PRO A 151 -7.47 12.47 12.56
N GLU A 152 -8.76 12.67 12.33
CA GLU A 152 -9.84 12.08 13.13
C GLU A 152 -10.00 10.56 12.91
N LYS A 153 -9.46 10.02 11.82
CA LYS A 153 -9.47 8.60 11.48
C LYS A 153 -8.09 7.98 11.75
N ASN A 154 -7.11 8.27 10.89
CA ASN A 154 -5.74 7.79 10.96
C ASN A 154 -5.67 6.27 11.24
N CYS A 155 -6.37 5.48 10.43
CA CYS A 155 -6.57 4.06 10.61
C CYS A 155 -6.65 3.31 9.29
N LEU A 156 -6.52 1.99 9.34
CA LEU A 156 -7.00 1.12 8.28
C LEU A 156 -8.51 0.98 8.45
N GLY A 157 -9.28 1.42 7.48
CA GLY A 157 -10.74 1.39 7.51
C GLY A 157 -11.35 0.84 6.22
N PHE A 158 -12.68 0.87 6.10
CA PHE A 158 -13.40 0.24 4.99
C PHE A 158 -13.10 -1.25 4.81
N TRP A 159 -12.78 -1.94 5.88
CA TRP A 159 -12.45 -3.36 5.87
C TRP A 159 -13.73 -4.20 5.75
N THR A 160 -14.19 -4.41 4.52
CA THR A 160 -15.45 -5.10 4.21
C THR A 160 -15.26 -6.45 3.53
N ASP A 161 -14.03 -6.80 3.17
CA ASP A 161 -13.70 -8.09 2.58
C ASP A 161 -12.76 -8.89 3.50
N THR A 162 -13.00 -10.19 3.62
CA THR A 162 -12.17 -11.12 4.37
C THR A 162 -10.90 -11.53 3.63
N GLU A 163 -10.85 -11.28 2.33
CA GLU A 163 -9.64 -11.52 1.53
C GLU A 163 -8.62 -10.37 1.65
N ASP A 164 -9.07 -9.21 2.13
CA ASP A 164 -8.19 -8.08 2.40
C ASP A 164 -7.34 -8.34 3.66
N PHE A 165 -6.06 -7.98 3.62
CA PHE A 165 -5.17 -8.02 4.78
C PHE A 165 -4.16 -6.88 4.77
N ALA A 166 -3.57 -6.59 5.94
CA ALA A 166 -2.53 -5.60 6.10
C ALA A 166 -1.28 -6.19 6.74
N GLU A 167 -0.12 -5.68 6.35
CA GLU A 167 1.15 -6.13 6.88
C GLU A 167 2.08 -4.96 7.23
N TRP A 168 2.97 -5.20 8.20
CA TRP A 168 4.05 -4.29 8.59
C TRP A 168 5.37 -5.05 8.61
N GLU A 169 6.45 -4.37 8.25
CA GLU A 169 7.81 -4.83 8.51
C GLU A 169 8.41 -4.03 9.69
N PHE A 170 9.17 -4.72 10.52
CA PHE A 170 9.87 -4.12 11.67
C PHE A 170 11.18 -4.85 11.95
N GLU A 171 12.17 -4.13 12.49
CA GLU A 171 13.53 -4.63 12.66
C GLU A 171 13.79 -5.03 14.09
N VAL A 172 13.97 -6.33 14.35
CA VAL A 172 14.25 -6.89 15.66
C VAL A 172 15.74 -7.06 15.85
N ALA A 173 16.35 -6.24 16.71
CA ALA A 173 17.76 -6.36 17.06
C ALA A 173 18.01 -7.47 18.11
N LYS A 174 17.07 -7.66 19.04
CA LYS A 174 17.17 -8.65 20.12
C LYS A 174 15.95 -9.56 20.11
N PRO A 175 16.14 -10.87 19.90
CA PRO A 175 15.08 -11.86 20.08
C PRO A 175 14.45 -11.79 21.48
N GLY A 176 13.18 -12.17 21.59
CA GLY A 176 12.48 -12.12 22.86
C GLY A 176 10.99 -12.42 22.73
N LYS A 177 10.31 -12.35 23.87
CA LYS A 177 8.85 -12.48 23.93
C LYS A 177 8.20 -11.12 23.90
N TYR A 178 7.08 -11.03 23.22
CA TYR A 178 6.31 -9.80 23.06
C TYR A 178 4.83 -10.06 23.31
N GLN A 179 4.19 -9.21 24.09
CA GLN A 179 2.74 -9.11 24.15
C GLN A 179 2.24 -8.35 22.92
N VAL A 180 1.34 -8.96 22.16
CA VAL A 180 0.69 -8.34 21.00
C VAL A 180 -0.57 -7.62 21.45
N ILE A 181 -0.70 -6.35 21.10
CA ILE A 181 -1.84 -5.50 21.43
C ILE A 181 -2.34 -4.87 20.14
N VAL A 182 -3.62 -5.00 19.84
CA VAL A 182 -4.26 -4.38 18.66
C VAL A 182 -5.21 -3.28 19.13
N SER A 183 -4.98 -2.06 18.67
CA SER A 183 -5.91 -0.93 18.86
C SER A 183 -6.91 -0.90 17.71
N HIS A 184 -8.16 -1.27 18.00
CA HIS A 184 -9.20 -1.38 17.00
C HIS A 184 -10.44 -0.55 17.34
N GLY A 185 -11.21 -0.21 16.29
CA GLY A 185 -12.53 0.40 16.38
C GLY A 185 -13.57 -0.46 15.66
N CYS A 186 -14.76 -0.57 16.24
CA CYS A 186 -15.89 -1.25 15.63
C CYS A 186 -17.20 -0.67 16.16
N GLY A 187 -18.13 -0.38 15.27
CA GLY A 187 -19.42 0.21 15.62
C GLY A 187 -20.56 -0.32 14.76
N GLY A 188 -21.75 0.20 15.04
CA GLY A 188 -22.94 -0.14 14.25
C GLY A 188 -23.35 -1.62 14.30
N GLY A 189 -22.95 -2.35 15.38
CA GLY A 189 -23.27 -3.77 15.54
C GLY A 189 -22.40 -4.71 14.68
N ASN A 190 -21.27 -4.24 14.13
CA ASN A 190 -20.38 -5.04 13.27
C ASN A 190 -19.43 -6.00 14.02
N HIS A 191 -19.49 -6.03 15.35
CA HIS A 191 -18.66 -6.89 16.19
C HIS A 191 -18.89 -8.39 15.98
N GLY A 192 -17.97 -9.23 16.46
CA GLY A 192 -18.06 -10.68 16.45
C GLY A 192 -17.20 -11.36 15.38
N SER A 193 -16.60 -10.60 14.45
CA SER A 193 -15.63 -11.16 13.50
C SER A 193 -14.39 -11.66 14.23
N GLU A 194 -13.79 -12.75 13.73
CA GLU A 194 -12.50 -13.26 14.20
C GLU A 194 -11.38 -12.74 13.30
N VAL A 195 -10.32 -12.25 13.91
CA VAL A 195 -9.15 -11.70 13.22
C VAL A 195 -7.88 -12.38 13.74
N ALA A 196 -7.04 -12.83 12.79
CA ALA A 196 -5.73 -13.39 13.08
C ALA A 196 -4.65 -12.33 13.04
N VAL A 197 -3.69 -12.42 13.95
CA VAL A 197 -2.41 -11.72 13.92
C VAL A 197 -1.32 -12.76 13.73
N LYS A 198 -0.57 -12.63 12.64
CA LYS A 198 0.47 -13.60 12.24
C LYS A 198 1.84 -12.91 12.28
N VAL A 199 2.78 -13.50 13.00
CA VAL A 199 4.16 -12.99 13.11
C VAL A 199 5.12 -14.09 13.52
N ALA A 200 6.33 -14.12 12.95
CA ALA A 200 7.38 -15.10 13.27
C ALA A 200 6.87 -16.57 13.22
N GLY A 201 6.03 -16.91 12.25
CA GLY A 201 5.45 -18.25 12.09
C GLY A 201 4.40 -18.64 13.13
N GLN A 202 3.99 -17.72 14.00
CA GLN A 202 2.94 -17.91 15.00
C GLN A 202 1.68 -17.18 14.63
N GLU A 203 0.53 -17.71 15.00
CA GLU A 203 -0.77 -17.10 14.80
C GLU A 203 -1.47 -16.95 16.16
N LYS A 204 -2.03 -15.78 16.40
CA LYS A 204 -2.92 -15.47 17.52
C LYS A 204 -4.20 -14.89 16.97
N LYS A 205 -5.31 -15.11 17.64
CA LYS A 205 -6.62 -14.64 17.20
C LYS A 205 -7.34 -13.86 18.29
N PHE A 206 -8.16 -12.92 17.86
CA PHE A 206 -9.08 -12.22 18.76
C PHE A 206 -10.44 -12.03 18.09
N THR A 207 -11.48 -11.91 18.92
CA THR A 207 -12.80 -11.55 18.48
C THR A 207 -13.00 -10.05 18.56
N VAL A 208 -13.42 -9.44 17.47
CA VAL A 208 -13.70 -8.00 17.38
C VAL A 208 -14.82 -7.64 18.33
N GLN A 209 -14.57 -6.70 19.23
CA GLN A 209 -15.53 -6.20 20.21
C GLN A 209 -16.23 -4.93 19.68
N ASP A 210 -17.46 -4.68 20.14
CA ASP A 210 -18.10 -3.37 19.94
C ASP A 210 -17.37 -2.31 20.77
N THR A 211 -16.88 -1.28 20.13
CA THR A 211 -16.22 -0.14 20.78
C THR A 211 -17.10 1.10 20.81
N GLY A 212 -18.32 0.99 20.27
CA GLY A 212 -19.28 2.08 20.16
C GLY A 212 -19.04 3.03 18.98
N GLY A 213 -18.13 2.67 18.05
CA GLY A 213 -17.85 3.43 16.83
C GLY A 213 -16.54 3.03 16.18
N PHE A 214 -16.42 3.16 14.87
CA PHE A 214 -15.21 2.79 14.12
C PHE A 214 -13.98 3.63 14.47
N GLN A 215 -14.15 4.86 14.95
CA GLN A 215 -13.07 5.73 15.45
C GLN A 215 -13.06 5.85 16.98
N LYS A 216 -13.69 4.90 17.69
CA LYS A 216 -13.57 4.75 19.16
C LYS A 216 -12.66 3.58 19.44
N TRP A 217 -11.44 3.90 19.79
CA TRP A 217 -10.34 2.93 19.90
C TRP A 217 -10.40 2.17 21.22
N LYS A 218 -10.19 0.86 21.13
CA LYS A 218 -10.04 -0.04 22.25
C LYS A 218 -8.87 -0.96 21.99
N ASP A 219 -7.99 -1.07 22.98
CA ASP A 219 -6.88 -2.00 22.93
C ASP A 219 -7.34 -3.39 23.34
N VAL A 220 -6.94 -4.40 22.59
CA VAL A 220 -7.13 -5.81 22.89
C VAL A 220 -5.78 -6.51 22.94
N GLU A 221 -5.52 -7.19 24.07
CA GLU A 221 -4.38 -8.09 24.20
C GLU A 221 -4.68 -9.39 23.46
N VAL A 222 -3.95 -9.63 22.38
CA VAL A 222 -4.18 -10.79 21.51
C VAL A 222 -3.44 -12.03 22.02
N GLY A 223 -2.32 -11.83 22.73
CA GLY A 223 -1.51 -12.87 23.33
C GLY A 223 -0.01 -12.64 23.13
N GLU A 224 0.77 -13.52 23.71
CA GLU A 224 2.23 -13.47 23.60
C GLU A 224 2.73 -14.23 22.35
N ILE A 225 3.80 -13.69 21.76
CA ILE A 225 4.58 -14.32 20.68
C ILE A 225 6.05 -14.33 21.07
N GLU A 226 6.82 -15.26 20.50
CA GLU A 226 8.27 -15.33 20.65
C GLU A 226 8.95 -15.13 19.30
N ILE A 227 9.81 -14.11 19.21
CA ILE A 227 10.68 -13.89 18.07
C ILE A 227 12.04 -14.44 18.43
N LYS A 228 12.47 -15.49 17.73
CA LYS A 228 13.69 -16.25 18.05
C LYS A 228 14.94 -15.73 17.38
N GLU A 229 14.77 -15.11 16.20
CA GLU A 229 15.88 -14.64 15.39
C GLU A 229 15.83 -13.11 15.21
N PRO A 230 16.99 -12.43 15.25
CA PRO A 230 17.07 -11.02 14.92
C PRO A 230 16.84 -10.81 13.42
N GLY A 231 16.62 -9.55 13.04
CA GLY A 231 16.43 -9.13 11.65
C GLY A 231 15.01 -8.67 11.38
N THR A 232 14.71 -8.47 10.10
CA THR A 232 13.41 -7.99 9.64
C THR A 232 12.33 -9.04 9.87
N GLN A 233 11.32 -8.67 10.61
CA GLN A 233 10.12 -9.46 10.87
C GLN A 233 8.92 -8.84 10.15
N ARG A 234 7.93 -9.68 9.86
CA ARG A 234 6.67 -9.27 9.26
C ARG A 234 5.51 -9.66 10.15
N LEU A 235 4.64 -8.68 10.46
CA LEU A 235 3.37 -8.91 11.14
C LEU A 235 2.23 -8.71 10.15
N VAL A 236 1.27 -9.61 10.15
CA VAL A 236 0.07 -9.56 9.30
C VAL A 236 -1.17 -9.54 10.19
N ILE A 237 -2.13 -8.65 9.89
CA ILE A 237 -3.52 -8.74 10.36
C ILE A 237 -4.36 -9.27 9.22
N ASP A 238 -5.12 -10.31 9.49
CA ASP A 238 -5.85 -11.10 8.50
C ASP A 238 -7.20 -11.56 9.05
N PRO A 239 -8.34 -11.10 8.52
CA PRO A 239 -9.64 -11.58 8.95
C PRO A 239 -9.83 -13.07 8.69
N VAL A 240 -10.28 -13.81 9.71
CA VAL A 240 -10.65 -15.23 9.56
C VAL A 240 -12.09 -15.36 9.05
N ASN A 241 -12.95 -14.48 9.54
CA ASN A 241 -14.34 -14.38 9.10
C ASN A 241 -14.89 -12.97 9.28
N LYS A 242 -16.04 -12.73 8.69
CA LYS A 242 -16.81 -11.50 8.84
C LYS A 242 -18.25 -11.83 9.18
N THR A 243 -18.74 -11.29 10.32
CA THR A 243 -20.09 -11.57 10.81
C THR A 243 -21.16 -10.61 10.28
N LYS A 244 -20.78 -9.39 9.91
CA LYS A 244 -21.68 -8.30 9.47
C LYS A 244 -21.12 -7.56 8.25
N ALA A 245 -21.47 -6.29 8.09
CA ALA A 245 -21.09 -5.49 6.92
C ALA A 245 -19.59 -5.16 6.88
N ALA A 246 -18.95 -4.98 8.03
CA ALA A 246 -17.51 -4.65 8.15
C ALA A 246 -16.83 -5.55 9.19
N VAL A 247 -15.51 -5.68 9.10
CA VAL A 247 -14.67 -6.40 10.07
C VAL A 247 -14.34 -5.50 11.26
N LEU A 248 -13.51 -4.48 11.05
CA LEU A 248 -13.06 -3.51 12.06
C LEU A 248 -12.31 -2.37 11.38
N ASP A 249 -12.00 -1.31 12.15
CA ASP A 249 -10.90 -0.39 11.82
C ASP A 249 -9.71 -0.70 12.73
N VAL A 250 -8.47 -0.53 12.22
CA VAL A 250 -7.23 -0.72 12.97
C VAL A 250 -6.44 0.59 12.99
N GLN A 251 -6.15 1.08 14.20
CA GLN A 251 -5.32 2.27 14.39
C GLN A 251 -3.83 1.92 14.42
N LYS A 252 -3.48 0.89 15.18
CA LYS A 252 -2.10 0.42 15.36
C LYS A 252 -2.05 -0.99 15.93
N VAL A 253 -0.87 -1.59 15.81
CA VAL A 253 -0.48 -2.78 16.57
C VAL A 253 0.74 -2.45 17.42
N VAL A 254 0.76 -2.89 18.65
CA VAL A 254 1.92 -2.74 19.53
C VAL A 254 2.47 -4.12 19.91
N LEU A 255 3.78 -4.29 19.74
CA LEU A 255 4.52 -5.41 20.28
C LEU A 255 5.30 -4.91 21.51
N LYS A 256 4.89 -5.30 22.70
CA LYS A 256 5.49 -4.88 23.96
C LYS A 256 6.37 -6.00 24.52
N PRO A 257 7.66 -5.76 24.80
CA PRO A 257 8.51 -6.77 25.39
C PRO A 257 7.92 -7.30 26.70
N VAL A 258 7.95 -8.62 26.86
CA VAL A 258 7.64 -9.30 28.13
C VAL A 258 8.95 -9.60 28.81
N GLY A 259 9.19 -8.97 29.96
CA GLY A 259 10.44 -9.08 30.73
C GLY A 259 10.65 -10.43 31.38
#